data_85c63bea89a7b2ae3a6520aadcebe9b5
#
_entry.id   85c63bea89a7b2ae3a6520aadcebe9b5
#
_cell.length_a   1.000
_cell.length_b   1.000
_cell.length_c   1.000
_cell.angle_alpha   90.00
_cell.angle_beta   90.00
_cell.angle_gamma   90.00
#
_symmetry.space_group_name_H-M   'P 1'
#
loop_
_entity.id
_entity.type
_entity.pdbx_description
1 polymer ?
#
loop_
_entity_poly.entity_id
_entity_poly.type
_entity_poly.pdbx_seq_one_letter_code
_entity_poly.pdbx_strand_id
1 'polypeptide(L)'
;IVNYEEDYLTSPKEDANQFCLGVIASANDHRAFLTSDIDDVEGDASRIVSNYGLYSIDLMTSNHHGYPNAVDADYLAAVNPEYFIQTGDFRIIGNDTVETLTSLGLRVFSTTEYSGDLPAVIADFSGSAVTSNVDDTYEIYRGRSSKLVAYHDGIPYSGFFTRGGQKYYADSSHLLVCSTSWRDTETGIEYTSDENG
;
A
#
# COMPACT_ATOMS: atom_id res chain seq x y z
N ILE A 1 15.76 -13.55 8.06
CA ILE A 1 16.09 -12.20 8.53
C ILE A 1 16.91 -11.56 7.44
N VAL A 2 16.56 -10.35 7.05
CA VAL A 2 17.27 -9.53 6.07
C VAL A 2 17.79 -8.25 6.72
N ASN A 3 18.72 -7.57 6.04
CA ASN A 3 19.40 -6.38 6.56
C ASN A 3 20.20 -6.65 7.84
N TYR A 4 20.68 -7.88 8.04
CA TYR A 4 21.62 -8.18 9.09
C TYR A 4 23.05 -8.21 8.52
N GLU A 5 23.92 -7.35 9.03
CA GLU A 5 25.34 -7.32 8.67
C GLU A 5 26.18 -7.24 9.94
N GLU A 6 27.27 -8.03 9.98
CA GLU A 6 28.17 -8.02 11.15
C GLU A 6 28.81 -6.66 11.38
N ASP A 7 29.03 -5.90 10.32
CA ASP A 7 29.60 -4.56 10.39
C ASP A 7 28.72 -3.56 11.15
N TYR A 8 27.41 -3.81 11.25
CA TYR A 8 26.50 -2.96 12.04
C TYR A 8 26.82 -2.99 13.53
N LEU A 9 27.47 -4.03 14.01
CA LEU A 9 27.88 -4.13 15.41
C LEU A 9 29.09 -3.24 15.74
N THR A 10 29.85 -2.81 14.75
CA THR A 10 31.12 -2.11 14.91
C THR A 10 31.17 -0.74 14.25
N SER A 11 30.29 -0.48 13.29
CA SER A 11 30.26 0.79 12.55
C SER A 11 29.06 1.64 13.00
N PRO A 12 29.28 2.82 13.57
CA PRO A 12 28.18 3.71 13.91
C PRO A 12 27.45 4.12 12.62
N LYS A 13 26.12 4.02 12.64
CA LYS A 13 25.24 4.52 11.58
C LYS A 13 24.64 5.85 12.00
N GLU A 14 24.32 6.69 11.04
CA GLU A 14 23.74 8.00 11.28
C GLU A 14 22.28 7.93 11.73
N ASP A 15 21.54 6.92 11.25
CA ASP A 15 20.12 6.71 11.55
C ASP A 15 19.89 5.31 12.16
N ALA A 16 19.03 5.25 13.17
CA ALA A 16 18.63 4.01 13.82
C ALA A 16 17.89 3.06 12.85
N ASN A 17 17.19 3.58 11.86
CA ASN A 17 16.44 2.80 10.88
C ASN A 17 17.35 1.95 9.98
N GLN A 18 18.62 2.35 9.81
CA GLN A 18 19.61 1.55 9.10
C GLN A 18 19.94 0.22 9.80
N PHE A 19 19.61 0.09 11.09
CA PHE A 19 19.75 -1.14 11.85
C PHE A 19 18.47 -1.99 11.90
N CYS A 20 17.39 -1.53 11.29
CA CYS A 20 16.14 -2.27 11.28
C CYS A 20 16.28 -3.58 10.52
N LEU A 21 15.75 -4.64 11.10
CA LEU A 21 15.75 -5.97 10.49
C LEU A 21 14.40 -6.22 9.81
N GLY A 22 14.46 -6.68 8.56
CA GLY A 22 13.29 -7.24 7.90
C GLY A 22 13.20 -8.76 8.13
N VAL A 23 12.02 -9.30 7.91
CA VAL A 23 11.76 -10.73 8.01
C VAL A 23 11.12 -11.24 6.73
N ILE A 24 11.70 -12.27 6.12
CA ILE A 24 11.04 -13.06 5.09
C ILE A 24 10.39 -14.26 5.76
N ALA A 25 9.07 -14.35 5.68
CA ALA A 25 8.30 -15.51 6.05
C ALA A 25 7.90 -16.28 4.79
N SER A 26 8.05 -17.60 4.78
CA SER A 26 7.73 -18.44 3.64
C SER A 26 6.85 -19.61 4.05
N ALA A 27 5.81 -19.88 3.28
CA ALA A 27 4.93 -21.03 3.45
C ALA A 27 4.33 -21.41 2.09
N ASN A 28 4.27 -22.72 1.77
CA ASN A 28 3.64 -23.26 0.55
C ASN A 28 4.09 -22.54 -0.75
N ASP A 29 5.39 -22.31 -0.90
CA ASP A 29 6.00 -21.60 -2.02
C ASP A 29 5.68 -20.10 -2.10
N HIS A 30 4.91 -19.55 -1.16
CA HIS A 30 4.65 -18.12 -1.02
C HIS A 30 5.60 -17.46 -0.05
N ARG A 31 5.83 -16.15 -0.26
CA ARG A 31 6.77 -15.36 0.52
C ARG A 31 6.17 -14.01 0.93
N ALA A 32 6.24 -13.71 2.22
CA ALA A 32 5.95 -12.38 2.75
C ALA A 32 7.23 -11.69 3.21
N PHE A 33 7.38 -10.42 2.87
CA PHE A 33 8.47 -9.58 3.34
C PHE A 33 7.94 -8.52 4.32
N LEU A 34 8.25 -8.70 5.59
CA LEU A 34 7.93 -7.76 6.66
C LEU A 34 9.11 -6.83 6.86
N THR A 35 8.99 -5.59 6.44
CA THR A 35 10.10 -4.68 6.19
C THR A 35 10.56 -3.90 7.42
N SER A 36 9.71 -3.75 8.48
CA SER A 36 10.02 -2.84 9.59
C SER A 36 10.32 -1.41 9.09
N ASP A 37 11.11 -0.64 9.82
CA ASP A 37 11.47 0.74 9.48
C ASP A 37 12.76 0.84 8.64
N ILE A 38 13.03 -0.16 7.80
CA ILE A 38 14.16 -0.10 6.87
C ILE A 38 13.95 1.08 5.92
N ASP A 39 14.93 1.97 5.88
CA ASP A 39 15.00 3.11 4.96
C ASP A 39 15.88 2.79 3.74
N ASP A 40 15.66 3.52 2.64
CA ASP A 40 16.54 3.49 1.48
C ASP A 40 17.66 4.55 1.58
N VAL A 41 18.29 4.63 2.72
CA VAL A 41 19.46 5.48 2.92
C VAL A 41 20.70 4.77 2.39
N GLU A 42 21.50 5.45 1.58
CA GLU A 42 22.74 4.92 0.99
C GLU A 42 22.56 3.67 0.10
N GLY A 43 21.36 3.47 -0.46
CA GLY A 43 21.07 2.33 -1.36
C GLY A 43 20.84 1.00 -0.64
N ASP A 44 20.43 1.05 0.63
CA ASP A 44 20.15 -0.13 1.44
C ASP A 44 19.05 -1.00 0.81
N ALA A 45 18.03 -0.42 0.23
CA ALA A 45 16.95 -1.16 -0.43
C ALA A 45 17.46 -2.02 -1.59
N SER A 46 18.23 -1.43 -2.52
CA SER A 46 18.81 -2.16 -3.65
C SER A 46 19.77 -3.26 -3.20
N ARG A 47 20.54 -3.00 -2.16
CA ARG A 47 21.47 -3.98 -1.56
C ARG A 47 20.70 -5.16 -0.95
N ILE A 48 19.61 -4.89 -0.23
CA ILE A 48 18.76 -5.92 0.37
C ILE A 48 18.15 -6.79 -0.73
N VAL A 49 17.63 -6.21 -1.80
CA VAL A 49 17.08 -6.97 -2.93
C VAL A 49 18.11 -7.94 -3.50
N SER A 50 19.32 -7.46 -3.78
CA SER A 50 20.36 -8.29 -4.41
C SER A 50 20.91 -9.36 -3.45
N ASN A 51 21.18 -8.99 -2.19
CA ASN A 51 21.83 -9.89 -1.24
C ASN A 51 20.91 -10.99 -0.73
N TYR A 52 19.61 -10.72 -0.62
CA TYR A 52 18.65 -11.67 -0.07
C TYR A 52 17.66 -12.25 -1.08
N GLY A 53 17.82 -11.92 -2.37
CA GLY A 53 17.00 -12.45 -3.44
C GLY A 53 15.51 -12.14 -3.23
N LEU A 54 15.18 -10.88 -3.00
CA LEU A 54 13.81 -10.43 -2.79
C LEU A 54 13.00 -10.35 -4.09
N TYR A 55 13.05 -11.39 -4.87
CA TYR A 55 12.23 -11.57 -6.07
C TYR A 55 11.10 -12.53 -5.74
N SER A 56 9.96 -12.38 -6.40
CA SER A 56 8.78 -13.22 -6.15
C SER A 56 8.32 -13.15 -4.68
N ILE A 57 8.10 -11.95 -4.22
CA ILE A 57 7.46 -11.67 -2.94
C ILE A 57 5.96 -11.51 -3.21
N ASP A 58 5.13 -12.31 -2.56
CA ASP A 58 3.68 -12.22 -2.73
C ASP A 58 3.10 -11.05 -1.91
N LEU A 59 3.60 -10.85 -0.70
CA LEU A 59 3.15 -9.79 0.19
C LEU A 59 4.33 -9.01 0.76
N MET A 60 4.24 -7.69 0.75
CA MET A 60 5.22 -6.80 1.35
C MET A 60 4.52 -5.77 2.24
N THR A 61 5.08 -5.51 3.44
CA THR A 61 4.67 -4.33 4.22
C THR A 61 5.44 -3.09 3.74
N SER A 62 4.87 -1.90 3.95
CA SER A 62 5.58 -0.66 3.62
C SER A 62 6.80 -0.48 4.52
N ASN A 63 7.95 -0.18 3.93
CA ASN A 63 9.14 0.22 4.67
C ASN A 63 8.85 1.51 5.42
N HIS A 64 9.26 1.61 6.66
CA HIS A 64 9.14 2.80 7.51
C HIS A 64 7.78 3.50 7.33
N HIS A 65 6.70 2.74 7.41
CA HIS A 65 5.32 3.21 7.26
C HIS A 65 5.04 3.97 5.96
N GLY A 66 5.83 3.75 4.90
CA GLY A 66 5.68 4.44 3.61
C GLY A 66 6.18 5.88 3.59
N TYR A 67 7.07 6.26 4.50
CA TYR A 67 7.73 7.57 4.43
C TYR A 67 8.39 7.78 3.05
N PRO A 68 8.42 9.01 2.52
CA PRO A 68 8.82 9.27 1.13
C PRO A 68 10.22 8.78 0.74
N ASN A 69 11.12 8.64 1.69
CA ASN A 69 12.51 8.20 1.44
C ASN A 69 12.73 6.72 1.75
N ALA A 70 11.71 6.00 2.14
CA ALA A 70 11.83 4.60 2.57
C ALA A 70 11.63 3.59 1.44
N VAL A 71 11.02 4.04 0.33
CA VAL A 71 10.65 3.17 -0.79
C VAL A 71 10.82 3.93 -2.10
N ASP A 72 11.68 3.46 -2.98
CA ASP A 72 11.83 4.01 -4.32
C ASP A 72 11.20 3.13 -5.42
N ALA A 73 11.11 3.66 -6.63
CA ALA A 73 10.51 2.99 -7.77
C ALA A 73 11.27 1.74 -8.20
N ASP A 74 12.59 1.79 -8.21
CA ASP A 74 13.44 0.68 -8.67
C ASP A 74 13.37 -0.48 -7.67
N TYR A 75 13.33 -0.18 -6.38
CA TYR A 75 13.15 -1.15 -5.32
C TYR A 75 11.77 -1.84 -5.43
N LEU A 76 10.69 -1.07 -5.56
CA LEU A 76 9.34 -1.62 -5.72
C LEU A 76 9.23 -2.48 -6.99
N ALA A 77 9.79 -2.04 -8.10
CA ALA A 77 9.81 -2.79 -9.35
C ALA A 77 10.60 -4.10 -9.22
N ALA A 78 11.69 -4.10 -8.45
CA ALA A 78 12.52 -5.29 -8.25
C ALA A 78 11.83 -6.32 -7.34
N VAL A 79 11.22 -5.88 -6.24
CA VAL A 79 10.48 -6.75 -5.31
C VAL A 79 9.16 -7.21 -5.95
N ASN A 80 8.45 -6.31 -6.59
CA ASN A 80 7.19 -6.49 -7.33
C ASN A 80 6.16 -7.37 -6.57
N PRO A 81 5.76 -6.98 -5.35
CA PRO A 81 4.83 -7.79 -4.56
C PRO A 81 3.42 -7.76 -5.16
N GLU A 82 2.67 -8.84 -5.02
CA GLU A 82 1.24 -8.83 -5.36
C GLU A 82 0.45 -7.94 -4.40
N TYR A 83 0.76 -8.01 -3.10
CA TYR A 83 0.12 -7.22 -2.04
C TYR A 83 1.13 -6.28 -1.41
N PHE A 84 0.87 -4.98 -1.49
CA PHE A 84 1.60 -3.96 -0.75
C PHE A 84 0.74 -3.47 0.42
N ILE A 85 1.18 -3.71 1.65
CA ILE A 85 0.44 -3.37 2.86
C ILE A 85 1.04 -2.12 3.50
N GLN A 86 0.33 -1.01 3.40
CA GLN A 86 0.65 0.22 4.11
C GLN A 86 0.36 0.04 5.61
N THR A 87 1.41 0.01 6.44
CA THR A 87 1.31 -0.26 7.89
C THR A 87 1.09 0.97 8.75
N GLY A 88 1.08 2.15 8.17
CA GLY A 88 0.82 3.42 8.83
C GLY A 88 -0.37 4.16 8.23
N ASP A 89 -0.59 5.38 8.70
CA ASP A 89 -1.60 6.28 8.13
C ASP A 89 -1.32 6.48 6.63
N PHE A 90 -2.32 6.26 5.80
CA PHE A 90 -2.18 6.40 4.34
C PHE A 90 -1.77 7.82 3.91
N ARG A 91 -1.96 8.83 4.75
CA ARG A 91 -1.47 10.20 4.53
C ARG A 91 0.05 10.33 4.57
N ILE A 92 0.75 9.36 5.16
CA ILE A 92 2.21 9.38 5.28
C ILE A 92 2.86 8.95 3.97
N ILE A 93 2.24 8.02 3.24
CA ILE A 93 2.80 7.52 1.98
C ILE A 93 3.07 8.66 0.99
N GLY A 94 4.25 8.67 0.38
CA GLY A 94 4.61 9.67 -0.60
C GLY A 94 3.76 9.59 -1.86
N ASN A 95 3.45 10.73 -2.48
CA ASN A 95 2.71 10.73 -3.75
C ASN A 95 3.46 9.93 -4.82
N ASP A 96 4.77 10.11 -4.93
CA ASP A 96 5.61 9.39 -5.89
C ASP A 96 5.56 7.87 -5.66
N THR A 97 5.49 7.44 -4.41
CA THR A 97 5.30 6.03 -4.04
C THR A 97 3.95 5.52 -4.51
N VAL A 98 2.87 6.27 -4.29
CA VAL A 98 1.52 5.89 -4.76
C VAL A 98 1.47 5.83 -6.28
N GLU A 99 2.06 6.79 -6.98
CA GLU A 99 2.15 6.80 -8.44
C GLU A 99 2.92 5.59 -8.96
N THR A 100 4.03 5.23 -8.30
CA THR A 100 4.82 4.04 -8.64
C THR A 100 4.03 2.75 -8.43
N LEU A 101 3.41 2.57 -7.24
CA LEU A 101 2.58 1.41 -6.95
C LEU A 101 1.47 1.25 -7.98
N THR A 102 0.81 2.35 -8.33
CA THR A 102 -0.26 2.37 -9.34
C THR A 102 0.26 2.00 -10.73
N SER A 103 1.40 2.58 -11.15
CA SER A 103 2.00 2.33 -12.46
C SER A 103 2.49 0.89 -12.64
N LEU A 104 2.92 0.26 -11.57
CA LEU A 104 3.31 -1.15 -11.52
C LEU A 104 2.10 -2.09 -11.40
N GLY A 105 0.90 -1.56 -11.18
CA GLY A 105 -0.32 -2.35 -10.98
C GLY A 105 -0.33 -3.15 -9.69
N LEU A 106 0.41 -2.68 -8.67
CA LEU A 106 0.47 -3.35 -7.38
C LEU A 106 -0.80 -3.08 -6.57
N ARG A 107 -1.29 -4.08 -5.89
CA ARG A 107 -2.46 -3.98 -5.02
C ARG A 107 -2.07 -3.37 -3.69
N VAL A 108 -2.66 -2.22 -3.36
CA VAL A 108 -2.31 -1.42 -2.17
C VAL A 108 -3.44 -1.50 -1.16
N PHE A 109 -3.13 -1.98 0.03
CA PHE A 109 -4.05 -2.00 1.16
C PHE A 109 -3.44 -1.27 2.35
N SER A 110 -4.27 -0.59 3.14
CA SER A 110 -3.82 0.11 4.34
C SER A 110 -4.44 -0.51 5.59
N THR A 111 -3.66 -0.60 6.65
CA THR A 111 -4.16 -1.00 7.97
C THR A 111 -4.96 0.12 8.65
N THR A 112 -4.93 1.32 8.08
CA THR A 112 -5.73 2.46 8.50
C THR A 112 -6.56 2.97 7.34
N GLU A 113 -7.85 2.72 7.38
CA GLU A 113 -8.79 3.25 6.40
C GLU A 113 -9.58 4.44 6.96
N TYR A 114 -10.32 5.12 6.07
CA TYR A 114 -11.08 6.31 6.44
C TYR A 114 -12.12 6.05 7.53
N SER A 115 -12.84 4.93 7.46
CA SER A 115 -13.90 4.58 8.43
C SER A 115 -13.35 3.90 9.69
N GLY A 116 -12.12 3.44 9.69
CA GLY A 116 -11.53 2.74 10.82
C GLY A 116 -12.08 1.35 11.09
N ASP A 117 -12.83 0.79 10.15
CA ASP A 117 -13.57 -0.48 10.34
C ASP A 117 -12.75 -1.73 9.97
N LEU A 118 -11.60 -1.57 9.31
CA LEU A 118 -10.76 -2.70 8.94
C LEU A 118 -9.86 -3.11 10.13
N PRO A 119 -10.16 -4.19 10.84
CA PRO A 119 -9.40 -4.58 12.04
C PRO A 119 -7.99 -5.08 11.71
N ALA A 120 -7.80 -5.68 10.53
CA ALA A 120 -6.52 -6.19 10.05
C ALA A 120 -6.61 -6.61 8.59
N VAL A 121 -5.49 -6.54 7.86
CA VAL A 121 -5.30 -7.27 6.61
C VAL A 121 -4.81 -8.68 6.96
N ILE A 122 -5.55 -9.69 6.53
CA ILE A 122 -5.24 -11.11 6.78
C ILE A 122 -4.95 -11.75 5.44
N ALA A 123 -3.74 -12.27 5.26
CA ALA A 123 -3.36 -13.02 4.07
C ALA A 123 -3.26 -14.52 4.38
N ASP A 124 -3.85 -15.34 3.52
CA ASP A 124 -3.82 -16.80 3.61
C ASP A 124 -2.86 -17.37 2.54
N PHE A 125 -1.83 -18.06 3.02
CA PHE A 125 -0.78 -18.71 2.23
C PHE A 125 -0.98 -20.23 2.10
N SER A 126 -2.17 -20.74 2.43
CA SER A 126 -2.42 -22.20 2.43
C SER A 126 -2.72 -22.78 1.04
N GLY A 127 -3.14 -21.94 0.09
CA GLY A 127 -3.52 -22.32 -1.27
C GLY A 127 -2.36 -22.28 -2.27
N SER A 128 -2.71 -22.41 -3.56
CA SER A 128 -1.78 -22.21 -4.69
C SER A 128 -1.63 -20.74 -5.11
N ALA A 129 -2.44 -19.87 -4.54
CA ALA A 129 -2.35 -18.42 -4.64
C ALA A 129 -2.58 -17.83 -3.26
N VAL A 130 -1.99 -16.67 -3.00
CA VAL A 130 -2.30 -15.91 -1.79
C VAL A 130 -3.70 -15.32 -1.93
N THR A 131 -4.48 -15.37 -0.86
CA THR A 131 -5.79 -14.73 -0.79
C THR A 131 -5.87 -13.87 0.47
N SER A 132 -6.75 -12.88 0.46
CA SER A 132 -6.89 -11.96 1.58
C SER A 132 -8.35 -11.63 1.88
N ASN A 133 -8.63 -11.24 3.13
CA ASN A 133 -9.92 -10.71 3.54
C ASN A 133 -10.28 -9.36 2.88
N VAL A 134 -9.33 -8.74 2.19
CA VAL A 134 -9.49 -7.48 1.45
C VAL A 134 -9.60 -7.69 -0.06
N ASP A 135 -9.56 -8.94 -0.54
CA ASP A 135 -9.77 -9.25 -1.95
C ASP A 135 -11.18 -8.86 -2.40
N ASP A 136 -11.28 -8.26 -3.59
CA ASP A 136 -12.53 -7.80 -4.20
C ASP A 136 -13.34 -6.81 -3.33
N THR A 137 -12.67 -6.07 -2.42
CA THR A 137 -13.31 -5.07 -1.57
C THR A 137 -13.14 -3.66 -2.12
N TYR A 138 -14.10 -2.78 -1.78
CA TYR A 138 -13.96 -1.34 -1.98
C TYR A 138 -13.46 -0.69 -0.71
N GLU A 139 -12.36 0.06 -0.82
CA GLU A 139 -11.73 0.77 0.27
C GLU A 139 -11.66 2.28 -0.01
N ILE A 140 -11.67 3.06 1.06
CA ILE A 140 -11.54 4.51 1.00
C ILE A 140 -10.40 4.90 1.92
N TYR A 141 -9.37 5.51 1.37
CA TYR A 141 -8.23 6.00 2.14
C TYR A 141 -8.15 7.52 2.10
N ARG A 142 -7.70 8.11 3.20
CA ARG A 142 -7.40 9.54 3.23
C ARG A 142 -5.98 9.76 2.75
N GLY A 143 -5.84 10.30 1.55
CA GLY A 143 -4.54 10.62 0.96
C GLY A 143 -3.84 11.80 1.64
N ARG A 144 -2.59 12.05 1.24
CA ARG A 144 -1.72 13.10 1.81
C ARG A 144 -2.32 14.51 1.72
N SER A 145 -3.10 14.80 0.68
CA SER A 145 -3.85 16.07 0.52
C SER A 145 -5.12 16.15 1.38
N SER A 146 -5.33 15.20 2.28
CA SER A 146 -6.56 15.00 3.05
C SER A 146 -7.81 14.70 2.22
N LYS A 147 -7.66 14.47 0.91
CA LYS A 147 -8.73 14.01 0.03
C LYS A 147 -8.96 12.52 0.22
N LEU A 148 -10.21 12.11 0.00
CA LEU A 148 -10.59 10.70 0.04
C LEU A 148 -10.37 10.07 -1.34
N VAL A 149 -9.65 8.96 -1.38
CA VAL A 149 -9.31 8.21 -2.59
C VAL A 149 -9.98 6.86 -2.53
N ALA A 150 -10.64 6.46 -3.60
CA ALA A 150 -11.30 5.16 -3.71
C ALA A 150 -10.37 4.12 -4.31
N TYR A 151 -10.43 2.92 -3.75
CA TYR A 151 -9.76 1.73 -4.25
C TYR A 151 -10.76 0.58 -4.41
N HIS A 152 -10.54 -0.27 -5.39
CA HIS A 152 -11.20 -1.56 -5.53
C HIS A 152 -10.12 -2.63 -5.68
N ASP A 153 -10.17 -3.64 -4.85
CA ASP A 153 -9.17 -4.73 -4.86
C ASP A 153 -7.70 -4.20 -4.77
N GLY A 154 -7.50 -3.15 -4.00
CA GLY A 154 -6.20 -2.51 -3.83
C GLY A 154 -5.74 -1.62 -5.00
N ILE A 155 -6.54 -1.47 -6.06
CA ILE A 155 -6.23 -0.63 -7.23
C ILE A 155 -7.08 0.64 -7.19
N PRO A 156 -6.53 1.85 -7.50
CA PRO A 156 -7.30 3.07 -7.57
C PRO A 156 -8.54 2.93 -8.47
N TYR A 157 -9.70 3.32 -7.98
CA TYR A 157 -10.99 3.08 -8.62
C TYR A 157 -11.70 4.38 -9.00
N SER A 158 -12.41 4.36 -10.13
CA SER A 158 -13.29 5.43 -10.59
C SER A 158 -14.67 4.87 -10.92
N GLY A 159 -15.72 5.60 -10.57
CA GLY A 159 -17.10 5.21 -10.83
C GLY A 159 -17.93 5.08 -9.56
N PHE A 160 -19.13 4.51 -9.72
CA PHE A 160 -20.00 4.23 -8.58
C PHE A 160 -19.63 2.91 -7.90
N PHE A 161 -19.69 2.92 -6.58
CA PHE A 161 -19.54 1.71 -5.77
C PHE A 161 -20.38 1.79 -4.50
N THR A 162 -20.53 0.66 -3.83
CA THR A 162 -21.25 0.57 -2.55
C THR A 162 -20.31 0.01 -1.49
N ARG A 163 -20.23 0.68 -0.33
CA ARG A 163 -19.47 0.25 0.82
C ARG A 163 -20.26 0.50 2.10
N GLY A 164 -20.34 -0.47 2.99
CA GLY A 164 -21.12 -0.33 4.23
C GLY A 164 -22.60 0.00 4.01
N GLY A 165 -23.19 -0.37 2.87
CA GLY A 165 -24.58 -0.03 2.52
C GLY A 165 -24.78 1.39 1.99
N GLN A 166 -23.73 2.20 1.91
CA GLN A 166 -23.75 3.55 1.32
C GLN A 166 -23.20 3.54 -0.10
N LYS A 167 -23.72 4.41 -0.95
CA LYS A 167 -23.30 4.55 -2.34
C LYS A 167 -22.37 5.76 -2.49
N TYR A 168 -21.25 5.54 -3.14
CA TYR A 168 -20.20 6.52 -3.38
C TYR A 168 -19.95 6.70 -4.87
N TYR A 169 -19.32 7.82 -5.23
CA TYR A 169 -18.81 8.06 -6.56
C TYR A 169 -17.40 8.63 -6.50
N ALA A 170 -16.48 8.01 -7.21
CA ALA A 170 -15.12 8.49 -7.41
C ALA A 170 -14.93 9.01 -8.84
N ASP A 171 -14.31 10.17 -8.98
CA ASP A 171 -14.03 10.78 -10.29
C ASP A 171 -12.88 10.08 -11.05
N SER A 172 -12.53 10.60 -12.23
CA SER A 172 -11.44 10.03 -13.04
C SER A 172 -10.05 10.19 -12.43
N SER A 173 -9.92 10.94 -11.35
CA SER A 173 -8.71 11.05 -10.53
C SER A 173 -8.79 10.17 -9.28
N HIS A 174 -9.76 9.26 -9.23
CA HIS A 174 -10.02 8.33 -8.13
C HIS A 174 -10.45 9.01 -6.81
N LEU A 175 -10.77 10.31 -6.86
CA LEU A 175 -11.17 11.08 -5.69
C LEU A 175 -12.67 10.97 -5.45
N LEU A 176 -13.09 10.80 -4.20
CA LEU A 176 -14.49 10.87 -3.84
C LEU A 176 -15.03 12.26 -4.10
N VAL A 177 -16.17 12.33 -4.76
CA VAL A 177 -16.90 13.55 -5.01
C VAL A 177 -17.74 13.87 -3.78
N CYS A 178 -17.33 14.87 -3.01
CA CYS A 178 -17.92 15.24 -1.72
C CYS A 178 -18.53 16.63 -1.75
N SER A 179 -19.58 16.85 -0.96
CA SER A 179 -20.23 18.14 -0.74
C SER A 179 -20.65 18.87 -2.02
N THR A 180 -21.11 18.16 -3.03
CA THR A 180 -21.50 18.75 -4.31
C THR A 180 -22.65 17.98 -4.95
N SER A 181 -23.28 18.63 -5.96
CA SER A 181 -24.23 17.98 -6.85
C SER A 181 -23.67 17.94 -8.25
N TRP A 182 -23.87 16.83 -8.96
CA TRP A 182 -23.50 16.70 -10.36
C TRP A 182 -24.55 15.91 -11.13
N ARG A 183 -24.56 16.09 -12.42
CA ARG A 183 -25.46 15.37 -13.32
C ARG A 183 -24.65 14.42 -14.18
N ASP A 184 -25.01 13.14 -14.12
CA ASP A 184 -24.50 12.15 -15.03
C ASP A 184 -24.96 12.48 -16.46
N THR A 185 -24.03 12.68 -17.36
CA THR A 185 -24.31 13.09 -18.75
C THR A 185 -24.88 11.96 -19.61
N GLU A 186 -24.63 10.70 -19.23
CA GLU A 186 -25.12 9.53 -19.97
C GLU A 186 -26.55 9.18 -19.55
N THR A 187 -26.81 9.14 -18.24
CA THR A 187 -28.12 8.76 -17.70
C THR A 187 -29.04 9.95 -17.46
N GLY A 188 -28.49 11.14 -17.38
CA GLY A 188 -29.23 12.39 -17.07
C GLY A 188 -29.66 12.48 -15.60
N ILE A 189 -29.25 11.57 -14.73
CA ILE A 189 -29.59 11.54 -13.32
C ILE A 189 -28.75 12.57 -12.57
N GLU A 190 -29.39 13.31 -11.67
CA GLU A 190 -28.71 14.23 -10.76
C GLU A 190 -28.40 13.53 -9.44
N TYR A 191 -27.16 13.64 -8.99
CA TYR A 191 -26.66 13.09 -7.75
C TYR A 191 -26.21 14.20 -6.82
N THR A 192 -26.35 13.99 -5.54
CA THR A 192 -25.85 14.89 -4.50
C THR A 192 -25.08 14.07 -3.48
N SER A 193 -23.85 14.48 -3.17
CA SER A 193 -23.03 13.88 -2.12
C SER A 193 -22.94 14.80 -0.92
N ASP A 194 -22.79 14.22 0.25
CA ASP A 194 -22.48 14.92 1.49
C ASP A 194 -20.96 15.12 1.66
N GLU A 195 -20.53 15.49 2.86
CA GLU A 195 -19.12 15.75 3.18
C GLU A 195 -18.24 14.49 3.17
N ASN A 196 -18.84 13.31 3.16
CA ASN A 196 -18.16 12.02 3.16
C ASN A 196 -18.15 11.32 1.78
N GLY A 197 -18.86 11.89 0.77
CA GLY A 197 -18.88 11.42 -0.63
C GLY A 197 -20.15 10.70 -1.07
#